data_b189b3823d5873d3a9be347db3684031
#
_entry.id   b189b3823d5873d3a9be347db3684031
#
_cell.length_a   1.000
_cell.length_b   1.000
_cell.length_c   1.000
_cell.angle_alpha   90.00
_cell.angle_beta   90.00
_cell.angle_gamma   90.00
#
_symmetry.space_group_name_H-M   'P 1'
#
loop_
_entity.id
_entity.type
_entity.pdbx_description
1 polymer ?
#
loop_
_entity_poly.entity_id
_entity_poly.type
_entity_poly.pdbx_seq_one_letter_code
_entity_poly.pdbx_strand_id
1 'polypeptide(L)'
;MTRSSSVLKRELFAGNEVTIRNADFMLRTAIYPGSFDPVTNGHIDIIERGFKLFDRIIVAILHNPAKKYLFSVDERMTLLRESLKKYPDIEIEAFDGLLVDYAVQKNAQAILRGMRAVSDFEYEFQMALMNRRLNRNVQTVFLMTGLRWIFTSSSIIKEAACFGGNINGMVPPAVNQKLKEKFGR
;
A
#
# COMPACT_ATOMS: atom_id res chain seq x y z
N MET A 1 -26.15 12.48 29.34
CA MET A 1 -26.86 13.23 28.29
C MET A 1 -25.88 14.22 27.67
N THR A 2 -25.16 13.82 26.67
CA THR A 2 -24.20 14.68 25.93
C THR A 2 -24.70 14.77 24.48
N ARG A 3 -25.12 15.98 24.09
CA ARG A 3 -25.60 16.28 22.74
C ARG A 3 -24.43 16.33 21.77
N SER A 4 -24.46 15.47 20.78
CA SER A 4 -23.61 15.54 19.60
C SER A 4 -24.04 16.74 18.76
N SER A 5 -23.19 17.75 18.62
CA SER A 5 -23.41 18.89 17.77
C SER A 5 -22.94 18.55 16.36
N SER A 6 -23.91 18.28 15.48
CA SER A 6 -23.69 18.18 14.04
C SER A 6 -23.41 19.58 13.47
N VAL A 7 -22.18 19.79 12.99
CA VAL A 7 -21.81 21.02 12.29
C VAL A 7 -22.30 20.93 10.84
N LEU A 8 -23.36 21.67 10.52
CA LEU A 8 -23.83 21.87 9.14
C LEU A 8 -22.94 22.92 8.46
N LYS A 9 -22.17 22.54 7.46
CA LYS A 9 -21.57 23.47 6.50
C LYS A 9 -22.62 23.82 5.43
N ARG A 10 -22.98 25.10 5.33
CA ARG A 10 -23.79 25.65 4.22
C ARG A 10 -22.84 26.26 3.20
N GLU A 11 -22.89 25.76 1.97
CA GLU A 11 -22.26 26.42 0.83
C GLU A 11 -23.37 26.88 -0.13
N LEU A 12 -23.35 28.18 -0.50
CA LEU A 12 -24.27 28.79 -1.45
C LEU A 12 -23.64 28.74 -2.86
N PHE A 13 -24.24 27.98 -3.75
CA PHE A 13 -23.95 28.06 -5.18
C PHE A 13 -25.23 28.43 -5.93
N ALA A 14 -25.15 29.56 -6.66
CA ALA A 14 -26.13 30.00 -7.67
C ALA A 14 -27.62 29.94 -7.26
N GLY A 15 -27.98 30.45 -6.09
CA GLY A 15 -29.39 30.72 -5.72
C GLY A 15 -30.24 29.51 -5.32
N ASN A 16 -29.71 28.31 -5.31
CA ASN A 16 -30.40 27.12 -4.79
C ASN A 16 -29.69 26.59 -3.52
N GLU A 17 -30.45 26.48 -2.44
CA GLU A 17 -29.97 25.77 -1.23
C GLU A 17 -29.84 24.29 -1.55
N VAL A 18 -28.61 23.80 -1.73
CA VAL A 18 -28.34 22.37 -1.77
C VAL A 18 -28.19 21.90 -0.33
N THR A 19 -29.23 21.30 0.21
CA THR A 19 -29.14 20.59 1.49
C THR A 19 -28.34 19.30 1.27
N ILE A 20 -27.06 19.36 1.56
CA ILE A 20 -26.25 18.11 1.65
C ILE A 20 -26.73 17.40 2.91
N ARG A 21 -27.64 16.43 2.75
CA ARG A 21 -27.92 15.48 3.82
C ARG A 21 -26.59 14.81 4.17
N ASN A 22 -26.32 14.61 5.47
CA ASN A 22 -25.22 13.79 5.96
C ASN A 22 -25.23 12.47 5.21
N ALA A 23 -24.56 12.40 4.05
CA ALA A 23 -24.11 11.15 3.51
C ALA A 23 -23.15 10.61 4.58
N ASP A 24 -23.42 9.44 5.10
CA ASP A 24 -22.45 8.70 5.89
C ASP A 24 -21.14 8.76 5.09
N PHE A 25 -20.19 9.55 5.58
CA PHE A 25 -18.87 9.66 4.95
C PHE A 25 -18.21 8.31 5.11
N MET A 26 -18.49 7.41 4.16
CA MET A 26 -17.78 6.15 4.09
C MET A 26 -16.31 6.48 3.82
N LEU A 27 -15.45 6.13 4.77
CA LEU A 27 -14.01 6.28 4.64
C LEU A 27 -13.54 5.62 3.35
N ARG A 28 -12.85 6.39 2.50
CA ARG A 28 -12.23 5.84 1.28
C ARG A 28 -11.06 4.96 1.70
N THR A 29 -11.30 3.68 1.72
CA THR A 29 -10.32 2.67 2.15
C THR A 29 -9.66 2.02 0.94
N ALA A 30 -8.34 1.95 0.94
CA ALA A 30 -7.57 1.19 -0.04
C ALA A 30 -6.72 0.12 0.64
N ILE A 31 -6.57 -1.02 -0.05
CA ILE A 31 -5.57 -2.03 0.30
C ILE A 31 -4.37 -1.85 -0.59
N TYR A 32 -3.19 -1.77 0.00
CA TYR A 32 -1.92 -1.81 -0.70
C TYR A 32 -1.27 -3.18 -0.49
N PRO A 33 -1.48 -4.13 -1.42
CA PRO A 33 -0.96 -5.47 -1.30
C PRO A 33 0.46 -5.57 -1.84
N GLY A 34 1.29 -6.36 -1.21
CA GLY A 34 2.64 -6.63 -1.68
C GLY A 34 3.33 -7.74 -0.92
N SER A 35 4.44 -8.23 -1.45
CA SER A 35 5.31 -9.16 -0.73
C SER A 35 6.11 -8.46 0.36
N PHE A 36 6.53 -7.22 0.12
CA PHE A 36 7.38 -6.41 0.99
C PHE A 36 8.61 -7.17 1.53
N ASP A 37 9.30 -7.85 0.62
CA ASP A 37 10.43 -8.74 0.92
C ASP A 37 11.75 -8.25 0.27
N PRO A 38 12.34 -7.18 0.85
CA PRO A 38 11.84 -6.31 1.91
C PRO A 38 11.00 -5.12 1.41
N VAL A 39 10.47 -4.33 2.35
CA VAL A 39 9.92 -3.00 2.07
C VAL A 39 11.02 -2.07 1.55
N THR A 40 10.69 -1.20 0.58
CA THR A 40 11.61 -0.24 -0.05
C THR A 40 11.08 1.17 0.08
N ASN A 41 11.91 2.19 -0.16
CA ASN A 41 11.46 3.57 -0.18
C ASN A 41 10.46 3.85 -1.32
N GLY A 42 10.49 3.04 -2.40
CA GLY A 42 9.45 3.08 -3.43
C GLY A 42 8.08 2.64 -2.92
N HIS A 43 8.02 1.63 -2.06
CA HIS A 43 6.76 1.25 -1.42
C HIS A 43 6.23 2.34 -0.49
N ILE A 44 7.12 3.00 0.26
CA ILE A 44 6.75 4.10 1.16
C ILE A 44 6.23 5.30 0.35
N ASP A 45 6.87 5.66 -0.78
CA ASP A 45 6.40 6.72 -1.68
C ASP A 45 4.96 6.48 -2.17
N ILE A 46 4.62 5.24 -2.52
CA ILE A 46 3.25 4.88 -2.92
C ILE A 46 2.26 5.03 -1.76
N ILE A 47 2.64 4.61 -0.55
CA ILE A 47 1.80 4.77 0.65
C ILE A 47 1.56 6.25 0.93
N GLU A 48 2.61 7.08 0.90
CA GLU A 48 2.51 8.53 1.12
C GLU A 48 1.61 9.24 0.11
N ARG A 49 1.69 8.82 -1.16
CA ARG A 49 0.81 9.33 -2.22
C ARG A 49 -0.61 8.81 -2.06
N GLY A 50 -0.76 7.58 -1.63
CA GLY A 50 -2.05 6.95 -1.36
C GLY A 50 -2.84 7.71 -0.29
N PHE A 51 -2.19 8.19 0.77
CA PHE A 51 -2.84 9.00 1.82
C PHE A 51 -3.40 10.36 1.34
N LYS A 52 -3.00 10.82 0.15
CA LYS A 52 -3.62 12.00 -0.47
C LYS A 52 -4.95 11.70 -1.15
N LEU A 53 -5.23 10.42 -1.41
CA LEU A 53 -6.41 9.96 -2.14
C LEU A 53 -7.39 9.18 -1.26
N PHE A 54 -6.87 8.50 -0.24
CA PHE A 54 -7.62 7.60 0.63
C PHE A 54 -7.51 8.05 2.08
N ASP A 55 -8.59 7.91 2.80
CA ASP A 55 -8.68 8.25 4.22
C ASP A 55 -8.06 7.15 5.10
N ARG A 56 -8.05 5.91 4.57
CA ARG A 56 -7.51 4.72 5.23
C ARG A 56 -6.73 3.85 4.24
N ILE A 57 -5.54 3.42 4.63
CA ILE A 57 -4.74 2.47 3.84
C ILE A 57 -4.36 1.28 4.72
N ILE A 58 -4.67 0.08 4.21
CA ILE A 58 -4.25 -1.18 4.80
C ILE A 58 -3.08 -1.72 3.96
N VAL A 59 -1.90 -1.77 4.54
CA VAL A 59 -0.73 -2.43 3.90
C VAL A 59 -0.83 -3.92 4.17
N ALA A 60 -1.03 -4.69 3.12
CA ALA A 60 -1.37 -6.09 3.23
C ALA A 60 -0.27 -6.99 2.66
N ILE A 61 0.40 -7.77 3.52
CA ILE A 61 1.39 -8.75 3.10
C ILE A 61 0.66 -9.96 2.52
N LEU A 62 0.78 -10.16 1.21
CA LEU A 62 0.28 -11.36 0.55
C LEU A 62 1.28 -12.51 0.72
N HIS A 63 0.82 -13.59 1.30
CA HIS A 63 1.56 -14.85 1.30
C HIS A 63 1.30 -15.59 -0.02
N ASN A 64 2.34 -15.75 -0.83
CA ASN A 64 2.30 -16.55 -2.05
C ASN A 64 3.20 -17.77 -1.86
N PRO A 65 2.65 -18.99 -1.71
CA PRO A 65 3.43 -20.19 -1.45
C PRO A 65 4.40 -20.58 -2.57
N ALA A 66 4.17 -20.07 -3.80
CA ALA A 66 5.07 -20.31 -4.93
C ALA A 66 6.33 -19.43 -4.90
N LYS A 67 6.42 -18.43 -4.01
CA LYS A 67 7.58 -17.54 -3.90
C LYS A 67 8.50 -17.94 -2.76
N LYS A 68 9.82 -17.91 -3.05
CA LYS A 68 10.83 -17.98 -2.00
C LYS A 68 11.09 -16.58 -1.44
N TYR A 69 10.89 -16.42 -0.15
CA TYR A 69 11.11 -15.16 0.56
C TYR A 69 12.44 -15.19 1.33
N LEU A 70 13.09 -14.03 1.41
CA LEU A 70 14.28 -13.84 2.25
C LEU A 70 13.89 -13.67 3.72
N PHE A 71 12.80 -12.94 3.96
CA PHE A 71 12.28 -12.64 5.29
C PHE A 71 10.97 -13.39 5.55
N SER A 72 10.81 -13.89 6.78
CA SER A 72 9.54 -14.47 7.22
C SER A 72 8.42 -13.41 7.20
N VAL A 73 7.17 -13.84 7.31
CA VAL A 73 6.02 -12.90 7.41
C VAL A 73 6.20 -11.95 8.58
N ASP A 74 6.59 -12.46 9.75
CA ASP A 74 6.78 -11.67 10.97
C ASP A 74 7.92 -10.66 10.84
N GLU A 75 9.05 -11.07 10.22
CA GLU A 75 10.14 -10.14 9.93
C GLU A 75 9.68 -9.01 9.00
N ARG A 76 8.90 -9.33 7.96
CA ARG A 76 8.37 -8.33 7.01
C ARG A 76 7.37 -7.39 7.68
N MET A 77 6.49 -7.91 8.53
CA MET A 77 5.58 -7.08 9.33
C MET A 77 6.32 -6.14 10.26
N THR A 78 7.35 -6.63 10.94
CA THR A 78 8.18 -5.82 11.84
C THR A 78 8.89 -4.71 11.06
N LEU A 79 9.53 -5.04 9.92
CA LEU A 79 10.21 -4.06 9.07
C LEU A 79 9.23 -3.01 8.51
N LEU A 80 8.01 -3.39 8.16
CA LEU A 80 6.97 -2.44 7.75
C LEU A 80 6.57 -1.50 8.89
N ARG A 81 6.30 -2.03 10.10
CA ARG A 81 5.94 -1.22 11.26
C ARG A 81 7.03 -0.21 11.61
N GLU A 82 8.29 -0.64 11.61
CA GLU A 82 9.41 0.27 11.86
C GLU A 82 9.57 1.33 10.78
N SER A 83 9.38 0.95 9.51
CA SER A 83 9.52 1.86 8.37
C SER A 83 8.38 2.89 8.31
N LEU A 84 7.21 2.56 8.84
CA LEU A 84 5.99 3.35 8.77
C LEU A 84 5.59 3.96 10.11
N LYS A 85 6.45 3.94 11.13
CA LYS A 85 6.13 4.45 12.48
C LYS A 85 5.75 5.94 12.54
N LYS A 86 6.07 6.71 11.52
CA LYS A 86 5.57 8.10 11.37
C LYS A 86 4.09 8.19 10.98
N TYR A 87 3.46 7.05 10.66
CA TYR A 87 2.04 6.91 10.32
C TYR A 87 1.39 5.96 11.31
N PRO A 88 1.07 6.39 12.55
CA PRO A 88 0.60 5.52 13.64
C PRO A 88 -0.73 4.83 13.32
N ASP A 89 -1.56 5.45 12.49
CA ASP A 89 -2.89 4.93 12.12
C ASP A 89 -2.86 3.97 10.92
N ILE A 90 -1.65 3.66 10.37
CA ILE A 90 -1.55 2.72 9.26
C ILE A 90 -1.74 1.30 9.74
N GLU A 91 -2.63 0.58 9.09
CA GLU A 91 -2.86 -0.82 9.37
C GLU A 91 -1.91 -1.69 8.53
N ILE A 92 -1.27 -2.65 9.21
CA ILE A 92 -0.36 -3.60 8.57
C ILE A 92 -0.83 -5.00 8.94
N GLU A 93 -1.25 -5.75 7.94
CA GLU A 93 -1.79 -7.10 8.10
C GLU A 93 -1.15 -8.09 7.13
N ALA A 94 -1.23 -9.36 7.46
CA ALA A 94 -0.94 -10.45 6.53
C ALA A 94 -2.24 -11.15 6.17
N PHE A 95 -2.38 -11.60 4.93
CA PHE A 95 -3.55 -12.33 4.49
C PHE A 95 -3.19 -13.44 3.50
N ASP A 96 -4.07 -14.44 3.45
CA ASP A 96 -4.04 -15.54 2.50
C ASP A 96 -5.32 -15.51 1.65
N GLY A 97 -5.25 -16.04 0.43
CA GLY A 97 -6.41 -16.15 -0.45
C GLY A 97 -6.51 -15.05 -1.50
N LEU A 98 -7.71 -14.83 -2.00
CA LEU A 98 -7.96 -13.87 -3.07
C LEU A 98 -7.99 -12.43 -2.55
N LEU A 99 -7.22 -11.56 -3.21
CA LEU A 99 -7.10 -10.16 -2.84
C LEU A 99 -8.45 -9.42 -2.87
N VAL A 100 -9.31 -9.73 -3.82
CA VAL A 100 -10.64 -9.09 -3.92
C VAL A 100 -11.56 -9.48 -2.77
N ASP A 101 -11.50 -10.72 -2.30
CA ASP A 101 -12.30 -11.18 -1.17
C ASP A 101 -11.83 -10.51 0.12
N TYR A 102 -10.52 -10.42 0.29
CA TYR A 102 -9.93 -9.67 1.39
C TYR A 102 -10.33 -8.18 1.35
N ALA A 103 -10.34 -7.55 0.15
CA ALA A 103 -10.78 -6.17 0.00
C ALA A 103 -12.25 -5.99 0.42
N VAL A 104 -13.13 -6.90 0.04
CA VAL A 104 -14.54 -6.88 0.46
C VAL A 104 -14.67 -7.05 1.98
N GLN A 105 -13.94 -7.99 2.57
CA GLN A 105 -13.94 -8.22 4.02
C GLN A 105 -13.51 -6.96 4.81
N LYS A 106 -12.58 -6.19 4.26
CA LYS A 106 -12.09 -4.93 4.87
C LYS A 106 -12.92 -3.70 4.51
N ASN A 107 -14.01 -3.86 3.76
CA ASN A 107 -14.81 -2.76 3.21
C ASN A 107 -13.96 -1.76 2.41
N ALA A 108 -12.94 -2.25 1.70
CA ALA A 108 -12.09 -1.43 0.87
C ALA A 108 -12.69 -1.27 -0.54
N GLN A 109 -12.72 -0.04 -1.03
CA GLN A 109 -13.22 0.30 -2.36
C GLN A 109 -12.14 0.19 -3.42
N ALA A 110 -10.85 0.20 -3.01
CA ALA A 110 -9.74 0.19 -3.94
C ALA A 110 -8.61 -0.77 -3.54
N ILE A 111 -7.98 -1.33 -4.56
CA ILE A 111 -6.67 -1.97 -4.49
C ILE A 111 -5.66 -0.97 -5.06
N LEU A 112 -4.72 -0.53 -4.23
CA LEU A 112 -3.66 0.39 -4.62
C LEU A 112 -2.48 -0.40 -5.18
N ARG A 113 -1.95 0.00 -6.34
CA ARG A 113 -0.78 -0.62 -6.96
C ARG A 113 0.23 0.44 -7.35
N GLY A 114 1.50 0.20 -7.04
CA GLY A 114 2.60 1.03 -7.50
C GLY A 114 3.12 0.58 -8.86
N MET A 115 3.28 1.52 -9.79
CA MET A 115 3.89 1.27 -11.08
C MET A 115 5.21 2.02 -11.20
N ARG A 116 6.25 1.31 -11.64
CA ARG A 116 7.61 1.85 -11.80
C ARG A 116 7.97 2.07 -13.27
N ALA A 117 7.65 1.09 -14.11
CA ALA A 117 8.02 1.10 -15.51
C ALA A 117 6.90 0.51 -16.38
N VAL A 118 7.02 0.74 -17.69
CA VAL A 118 6.09 0.18 -18.67
C VAL A 118 6.07 -1.35 -18.64
N SER A 119 7.20 -1.98 -18.27
CA SER A 119 7.29 -3.45 -18.11
C SER A 119 6.38 -4.01 -17.01
N ASP A 120 6.06 -3.21 -15.98
CA ASP A 120 5.16 -3.64 -14.92
C ASP A 120 3.69 -3.58 -15.40
N PHE A 121 3.40 -2.73 -16.41
CA PHE A 121 2.03 -2.38 -16.81
C PHE A 121 1.23 -3.59 -17.30
N GLU A 122 1.79 -4.40 -18.17
CA GLU A 122 1.05 -5.51 -18.79
C GLU A 122 0.54 -6.50 -17.72
N TYR A 123 1.41 -6.92 -16.82
CA TYR A 123 1.04 -7.83 -15.75
C TYR A 123 0.02 -7.21 -14.78
N GLU A 124 0.27 -5.98 -14.35
CA GLU A 124 -0.61 -5.28 -13.41
C GLU A 124 -1.99 -4.99 -14.04
N PHE A 125 -2.02 -4.68 -15.35
CA PHE A 125 -3.26 -4.49 -16.09
C PHE A 125 -4.08 -5.78 -16.18
N GLN A 126 -3.44 -6.91 -16.51
CA GLN A 126 -4.11 -8.22 -16.53
C GLN A 126 -4.68 -8.57 -15.14
N MET A 127 -3.91 -8.32 -14.08
CA MET A 127 -4.38 -8.53 -12.70
C MET A 127 -5.56 -7.63 -12.34
N ALA A 128 -5.55 -6.37 -12.77
CA ALA A 128 -6.66 -5.44 -12.54
C ALA A 128 -7.94 -5.89 -13.27
N LEU A 129 -7.82 -6.37 -14.50
CA LEU A 129 -8.96 -6.93 -15.25
C LEU A 129 -9.51 -8.19 -14.57
N MET A 130 -8.65 -9.06 -14.07
CA MET A 130 -9.05 -10.25 -13.33
C MET A 130 -9.78 -9.86 -12.03
N ASN A 131 -9.20 -8.96 -11.24
CA ASN A 131 -9.82 -8.46 -10.00
C ASN A 131 -11.21 -7.87 -10.28
N ARG A 132 -11.34 -7.05 -11.34
CA ARG A 132 -12.63 -6.49 -11.75
C ARG A 132 -13.63 -7.54 -12.22
N ARG A 133 -13.17 -8.62 -12.85
CA ARG A 133 -14.01 -9.74 -13.26
C ARG A 133 -14.55 -10.51 -12.05
N LEU A 134 -13.72 -10.67 -11.02
CA LEU A 134 -14.07 -11.36 -9.78
C LEU A 134 -15.00 -10.51 -8.90
N ASN A 135 -14.72 -9.21 -8.77
CA ASN A 135 -15.57 -8.29 -8.02
C ASN A 135 -15.55 -6.89 -8.64
N ARG A 136 -16.71 -6.42 -9.12
CA ARG A 136 -16.86 -5.11 -9.79
C ARG A 136 -16.87 -3.93 -8.82
N ASN A 137 -17.10 -4.15 -7.53
CA ASN A 137 -17.18 -3.10 -6.54
C ASN A 137 -15.80 -2.64 -6.04
N VAL A 138 -14.76 -3.46 -6.26
CA VAL A 138 -13.39 -3.14 -5.89
C VAL A 138 -12.64 -2.63 -7.12
N GLN A 139 -12.15 -1.40 -7.08
CA GLN A 139 -11.41 -0.78 -8.19
C GLN A 139 -9.90 -0.94 -7.98
N THR A 140 -9.13 -1.10 -9.07
CA THR A 140 -7.66 -1.04 -8.99
C THR A 140 -7.21 0.37 -9.35
N VAL A 141 -6.41 0.98 -8.47
CA VAL A 141 -5.85 2.32 -8.65
C VAL A 141 -4.34 2.19 -8.78
N PHE A 142 -3.81 2.71 -9.88
CA PHE A 142 -2.38 2.72 -10.14
C PHE A 142 -1.77 4.06 -9.77
N LEU A 143 -0.70 4.05 -8.97
CA LEU A 143 0.11 5.23 -8.69
C LEU A 143 1.51 5.03 -9.26
N MET A 144 1.98 6.03 -10.01
CA MET A 144 3.37 6.04 -10.46
C MET A 144 4.30 6.33 -9.28
N THR A 145 5.34 5.54 -9.12
CA THR A 145 6.42 5.85 -8.18
C THR A 145 7.16 7.11 -8.61
N GLY A 146 7.69 7.86 -7.65
CA GLY A 146 8.58 8.97 -7.95
C GLY A 146 9.79 8.51 -8.77
N LEU A 147 10.31 9.38 -9.67
CA LEU A 147 11.43 9.08 -10.56
C LEU A 147 12.66 8.53 -9.82
N ARG A 148 12.86 8.97 -8.58
CA ARG A 148 13.95 8.50 -7.72
C ARG A 148 13.90 7.00 -7.42
N TRP A 149 12.71 6.40 -7.46
CA TRP A 149 12.48 5.01 -7.04
C TRP A 149 12.18 4.06 -8.20
N ILE A 150 12.25 4.57 -9.43
CA ILE A 150 11.83 3.81 -10.63
C ILE A 150 12.64 2.51 -10.81
N PHE A 151 13.91 2.53 -10.42
CA PHE A 151 14.80 1.35 -10.51
C PHE A 151 14.81 0.50 -9.23
N THR A 152 14.02 0.87 -8.20
CA THR A 152 14.06 0.23 -6.90
C THR A 152 13.06 -0.90 -6.83
N SER A 153 13.52 -2.14 -6.90
CA SER A 153 12.70 -3.33 -6.61
C SER A 153 13.28 -4.14 -5.46
N SER A 154 12.43 -4.82 -4.71
CA SER A 154 12.89 -5.69 -3.61
C SER A 154 13.86 -6.78 -4.11
N SER A 155 13.66 -7.30 -5.32
CA SER A 155 14.55 -8.32 -5.90
C SER A 155 15.94 -7.77 -6.20
N ILE A 156 16.01 -6.62 -6.90
CA ILE A 156 17.28 -5.94 -7.21
C ILE A 156 18.01 -5.53 -5.93
N ILE A 157 17.28 -5.05 -4.92
CA ILE A 157 17.86 -4.67 -3.63
C ILE A 157 18.45 -5.89 -2.90
N LYS A 158 17.73 -7.01 -2.87
CA LYS A 158 18.25 -8.25 -2.27
C LYS A 158 19.51 -8.73 -2.98
N GLU A 159 19.52 -8.71 -4.30
CA GLU A 159 20.67 -9.09 -5.10
C GLU A 159 21.87 -8.17 -4.83
N ALA A 160 21.68 -6.85 -4.91
CA ALA A 160 22.74 -5.90 -4.61
C ALA A 160 23.28 -6.07 -3.18
N ALA A 161 22.43 -6.24 -2.18
CA ALA A 161 22.82 -6.43 -0.80
C ALA A 161 23.60 -7.76 -0.60
N CYS A 162 23.18 -8.82 -1.28
CA CYS A 162 23.87 -10.13 -1.26
C CYS A 162 25.33 -10.01 -1.73
N PHE A 163 25.59 -9.18 -2.74
CA PHE A 163 26.95 -8.92 -3.25
C PHE A 163 27.69 -7.76 -2.56
N GLY A 164 27.10 -7.18 -1.49
CA GLY A 164 27.71 -6.08 -0.74
C GLY A 164 27.59 -4.71 -1.39
N GLY A 165 26.67 -4.56 -2.32
CA GLY A 165 26.36 -3.29 -2.96
C GLY A 165 25.79 -2.27 -1.97
N ASN A 166 26.06 -0.99 -2.20
CA ASN A 166 25.54 0.09 -1.38
C ASN A 166 24.07 0.36 -1.72
N ILE A 167 23.17 -0.02 -0.82
CA ILE A 167 21.72 0.18 -0.93
C ILE A 167 21.21 1.33 -0.05
N ASN A 168 22.11 2.16 0.49
CA ASN A 168 21.74 3.30 1.32
C ASN A 168 20.77 4.23 0.58
N GLY A 169 19.71 4.65 1.27
CA GLY A 169 18.70 5.55 0.71
C GLY A 169 17.72 4.86 -0.27
N MET A 170 17.90 3.58 -0.62
CA MET A 170 16.92 2.82 -1.43
C MET A 170 15.89 2.11 -0.55
N VAL A 171 16.29 1.81 0.68
CA VAL A 171 15.45 1.18 1.69
C VAL A 171 15.50 1.97 3.00
N PRO A 172 14.52 1.80 3.90
CA PRO A 172 14.59 2.33 5.26
C PRO A 172 15.83 1.83 6.01
N PRO A 173 16.35 2.61 6.99
CA PRO A 173 17.55 2.23 7.75
C PRO A 173 17.46 0.85 8.42
N ALA A 174 16.32 0.54 9.05
CA ALA A 174 16.09 -0.76 9.69
C ALA A 174 16.17 -1.93 8.71
N VAL A 175 15.65 -1.74 7.49
CA VAL A 175 15.73 -2.74 6.41
C VAL A 175 17.18 -2.93 5.96
N ASN A 176 17.93 -1.84 5.80
CA ASN A 176 19.34 -1.91 5.41
C ASN A 176 20.17 -2.69 6.44
N GLN A 177 19.96 -2.40 7.73
CA GLN A 177 20.61 -3.13 8.80
C GLN A 177 20.24 -4.62 8.76
N LYS A 178 18.95 -4.93 8.62
CA LYS A 178 18.47 -6.31 8.60
C LYS A 178 18.99 -7.11 7.41
N LEU A 179 19.17 -6.47 6.26
CA LEU A 179 19.80 -7.10 5.09
C LEU A 179 21.28 -7.40 5.34
N LYS A 180 22.02 -6.49 5.98
CA LYS A 180 23.43 -6.73 6.37
C LYS A 180 23.56 -7.93 7.31
N GLU A 181 22.71 -8.00 8.33
CA GLU A 181 22.66 -9.13 9.26
C GLU A 181 22.36 -10.45 8.51
N LYS A 182 21.38 -10.42 7.60
CA LYS A 182 20.94 -11.63 6.86
C LYS A 182 22.01 -12.18 5.92
N PHE A 183 22.86 -11.31 5.38
CA PHE A 183 23.95 -11.68 4.48
C PHE A 183 25.33 -11.72 5.16
N GLY A 184 25.41 -11.53 6.50
CA GLY A 184 26.65 -11.62 7.28
C GLY A 184 27.64 -10.50 6.99
N ARG A 185 27.16 -9.26 6.80
CA ARG A 185 27.97 -8.11 6.40
C ARG A 185 27.78 -6.92 7.32
#